data_6668b621aa351209f79309f40063b814
#
_entry.id   6668b621aa351209f79309f40063b814
#
_cell.length_a   1.000
_cell.length_b   1.000
_cell.length_c   1.000
_cell.angle_alpha   90.00
_cell.angle_beta   90.00
_cell.angle_gamma   90.00
#
_symmetry.space_group_name_H-M   'P 1'
#
loop_
_entity.id
_entity.type
_entity.pdbx_description
1 polymer ?
#
loop_
_entity_poly.entity_id
_entity_poly.type
_entity_poly.pdbx_seq_one_letter_code
_entity_poly.pdbx_strand_id
1 'polypeptide(L)' 'MAKCPECDANVTVGSDAVKGEILSCPDCGAELEVKETVPQVLALAPEAEEDWGE' A
#
# COMPACT_ATOMS: atom_id res chain seq x y z
N MET A 1 -7.55 -8.75 -4.21
CA MET A 1 -7.87 -7.36 -3.88
C MET A 1 -7.64 -7.12 -2.40
N ALA A 2 -7.26 -5.95 -2.06
CA ALA A 2 -7.00 -5.59 -0.68
C ALA A 2 -7.73 -4.32 -0.33
N LYS A 3 -7.76 -3.97 0.94
CA LYS A 3 -8.46 -2.79 1.36
C LYS A 3 -7.50 -1.74 1.83
N CYS A 4 -7.82 -0.51 1.50
CA CYS A 4 -7.01 0.62 1.94
C CYS A 4 -7.18 0.80 3.44
N PRO A 5 -6.10 0.90 4.19
CA PRO A 5 -6.23 1.08 5.63
C PRO A 5 -6.66 2.49 6.03
N GLU A 6 -6.69 3.42 5.07
CA GLU A 6 -7.11 4.77 5.39
C GLU A 6 -8.60 4.96 5.15
N CYS A 7 -9.07 4.62 3.96
CA CYS A 7 -10.46 4.87 3.61
C CYS A 7 -11.26 3.60 3.45
N ASP A 8 -10.63 2.44 3.62
CA ASP A 8 -11.31 1.16 3.54
C ASP A 8 -11.87 0.89 2.16
N ALA A 9 -11.34 1.51 1.14
CA ALA A 9 -11.80 1.26 -0.21
C ALA A 9 -11.10 0.04 -0.77
N ASN A 10 -11.71 -0.62 -1.73
CA ASN A 10 -11.10 -1.75 -2.37
C ASN A 10 -10.01 -1.28 -3.30
N VAL A 11 -8.84 -1.82 -3.13
CA VAL A 11 -7.69 -1.47 -3.95
C VAL A 11 -7.28 -2.72 -4.72
N THR A 12 -7.18 -2.59 -6.03
CA THR A 12 -6.79 -3.71 -6.86
C THR A 12 -5.28 -3.85 -6.85
N VAL A 13 -4.81 -5.02 -6.46
CA VAL A 13 -3.39 -5.32 -6.46
C VAL A 13 -3.14 -6.26 -7.61
N GLY A 14 -2.23 -5.91 -8.50
CA GLY A 14 -1.97 -6.74 -9.66
C GLY A 14 -1.40 -8.09 -9.29
N SER A 15 -1.61 -9.07 -10.15
CA SER A 15 -1.14 -10.40 -9.84
C SER A 15 0.38 -10.47 -9.88
N ASP A 16 1.03 -9.54 -10.54
CA ASP A 16 2.47 -9.53 -10.56
C ASP A 16 3.03 -8.57 -9.53
N ALA A 17 2.24 -8.08 -8.59
CA ALA A 17 2.75 -7.23 -7.54
C ALA A 17 3.65 -8.04 -6.61
N VAL A 18 4.62 -7.37 -6.00
CA VAL A 18 5.54 -8.06 -5.12
C VAL A 18 5.52 -7.38 -3.78
N LYS A 19 6.02 -8.06 -2.77
CA LYS A 19 6.08 -7.49 -1.44
C LYS A 19 7.00 -6.28 -1.47
N GLY A 20 6.60 -5.23 -0.80
CA GLY A 20 7.35 -3.99 -0.80
C GLY A 20 6.97 -3.02 -1.89
N GLU A 21 6.08 -3.41 -2.78
CA GLU A 21 5.70 -2.51 -3.83
C GLU A 21 4.80 -1.42 -3.30
N ILE A 22 4.95 -0.21 -3.82
CA ILE A 22 4.17 0.93 -3.36
C ILE A 22 3.05 1.18 -4.35
N LEU A 23 1.85 1.29 -3.83
CA LEU A 23 0.68 1.57 -4.64
C LEU A 23 0.02 2.84 -4.12
N SER A 24 -0.83 3.43 -4.94
CA SER A 24 -1.59 4.60 -4.53
C SER A 24 -3.05 4.23 -4.46
N CYS A 25 -3.71 4.62 -3.39
CA CYS A 25 -5.14 4.39 -3.28
C CYS A 25 -5.86 5.37 -4.21
N PRO A 26 -6.72 4.87 -5.09
CA PRO A 26 -7.41 5.78 -6.01
C PRO A 26 -8.54 6.56 -5.33
N ASP A 27 -8.88 6.21 -4.10
CA ASP A 27 -9.98 6.87 -3.45
C ASP A 27 -9.48 7.99 -2.54
N CYS A 28 -8.57 7.73 -1.64
CA CYS A 28 -8.08 8.75 -0.76
C CYS A 28 -6.69 9.24 -1.14
N GLY A 29 -6.04 8.59 -2.08
CA GLY A 29 -4.73 9.04 -2.52
C GLY A 29 -3.59 8.66 -1.60
N ALA A 30 -3.82 7.81 -0.61
CA ALA A 30 -2.76 7.45 0.31
C ALA A 30 -1.79 6.49 -0.36
N GLU A 31 -0.54 6.55 0.03
CA GLU A 31 0.44 5.62 -0.47
C GLU A 31 0.39 4.36 0.37
N LEU A 32 0.35 3.22 -0.29
CA LEU A 32 0.21 1.95 0.38
C LEU A 32 1.37 1.05 -0.01
N GLU A 33 1.76 0.19 0.90
CA GLU A 33 2.82 -0.74 0.64
C GLU A 33 2.27 -2.15 0.70
N VAL A 34 2.66 -2.99 -0.25
CA VAL A 34 2.21 -4.36 -0.28
C VAL A 34 3.01 -5.13 0.76
N LYS A 35 2.35 -5.55 1.83
CA LYS A 35 3.02 -6.31 2.86
C LYS A 35 3.04 -7.78 2.53
N GLU A 36 1.99 -8.28 1.89
CA GLU A 36 1.95 -9.66 1.47
C GLU A 36 1.18 -9.74 0.17
N THR A 37 1.48 -10.74 -0.61
CA THR A 37 0.78 -10.91 -1.88
C THR A 37 -0.24 -12.04 -1.81
N VAL A 38 -0.06 -13.00 -0.92
CA VAL A 38 -1.03 -14.09 -0.76
C VAL A 38 -1.14 -14.39 0.72
N PRO A 39 -2.17 -13.93 1.36
CA PRO A 39 -3.23 -13.05 0.85
C PRO A 39 -2.71 -11.65 0.64
N GLN A 40 -3.40 -10.88 -0.15
CA GLN A 40 -2.96 -9.54 -0.44
C GLN A 40 -3.25 -8.64 0.75
N VAL A 41 -2.20 -8.10 1.33
CA VAL A 41 -2.32 -7.25 2.50
C VAL A 41 -1.61 -5.95 2.21
N LEU A 42 -2.28 -4.85 2.43
CA LEU A 42 -1.71 -3.53 2.23
C LEU A 42 -1.62 -2.80 3.57
N ALA A 43 -0.66 -1.91 3.66
CA ALA A 43 -0.52 -1.06 4.83
C ALA A 43 -0.08 0.30 4.36
N LEU A 44 -0.15 1.29 5.25
CA LEU A 44 0.31 2.61 4.88
C LEU A 44 1.80 2.57 4.63
N ALA A 45 2.22 3.09 3.50
CA ALA A 45 3.63 3.12 3.19
C ALA A 45 4.33 4.13 4.08
N PRO A 46 5.55 3.86 4.49
CA PRO A 46 6.27 4.83 5.30
C PRO A 46 6.62 6.03 4.45
N GLU A 47 6.66 7.19 5.08
CA GLU A 47 7.03 8.36 4.38
C GLU A 47 8.49 8.36 4.17
N ALA A 48 8.92 8.56 2.95
CA ALA A 48 10.31 8.50 2.70
C ALA A 48 11.05 9.60 3.35
N GLU A 49 10.43 10.71 3.46
CA GLU A 49 11.20 11.80 3.90
C GLU A 49 11.45 11.74 5.33
N GLU A 50 10.75 10.98 6.08
CA GLU A 50 11.06 11.04 7.39
C GLU A 50 12.20 10.34 7.80
N ASP A 51 12.76 9.64 6.96
CA ASP A 51 13.89 8.98 7.40
C ASP A 51 15.04 9.84 7.57
N TRP A 52 15.03 11.00 7.21
CA TRP A 52 16.18 11.80 7.34
C TRP A 52 16.49 12.02 8.75
N GLY A 53 15.77 11.65 9.53
CA GLY A 53 16.14 11.79 10.83
C GLY A 53 17.40 11.15 11.12
N GLU A 54 17.77 11.19 10.62
CA GLU A 54 18.62 10.92 10.78
C GLU A 54 19.19 10.90 10.85
#